data_c0ea73697e4a9627a0c2f2de01fc5b08
#
_entry.id   c0ea73697e4a9627a0c2f2de01fc5b08
#
_cell.length_a   1.000
_cell.length_b   1.000
_cell.length_c   1.000
_cell.angle_alpha   90.00
_cell.angle_beta   90.00
_cell.angle_gamma   90.00
#
_symmetry.space_group_name_H-M   'P 1'
#
loop_
_entity.id
_entity.type
_entity.pdbx_description
1 polymer ?
#
loop_
_entity_poly.entity_id
_entity_poly.type
_entity_poly.pdbx_seq_one_letter_code
_entity_poly.pdbx_strand_id
1 'polypeptide(L)'
;MLGQKRPLMQRIGPSRIAVRTTHGHAQIDTEAIFGHREPAVLGEYLREIARLVVKAVVVTWVVAMCVFAIEPARAAVDPTLLAPLAADDTDAKVDAVRKLVASGDAQARVVLEALQREAVFAVEAGKHVVIIDDGKMSDAATGAALGEAPANAEAVVLNNLVRGEIDVGLAALKLDAPDRETRLAAAKELQGADNEGVLPIIERALAKEKDAEVHGVLALAGASLSLKSADPERRIKAAQTLAQSDDAQVRQLLATLVTANGDGSFAETDARVREAAQASLNDINARLRKYEFMSSLFSGISLGSILLLAALGLAITYGLMGIINMAHGEFLMLGAYSTYLVQSFFRAYLPGAFDWYVVAALPVAFVVTACVGMALERTVLRWLYGRPLETLLTTWGVSLLLIQACRTIFGAQNVEVENPAWLSGGFALAGGLVIPYNRVVIIGFAFAVLLAVWLLLTRTRMGLFVRGVTQNRAMASCCGVPTHRVDMLTFGLGSGVAGLGGVALSQIGNVGPDLGQSYIVDS
;
A
#
# COMPACT_ATOMS: atom_id res chain seq x y z
N MET A 1 -59.01 41.11 -8.93
CA MET A 1 -59.62 40.87 -7.62
C MET A 1 -59.11 39.53 -7.08
N LEU A 2 -58.02 39.57 -6.34
CA LEU A 2 -57.41 38.43 -5.73
C LEU A 2 -57.76 38.43 -4.23
N GLY A 3 -58.72 37.58 -3.84
CA GLY A 3 -59.11 37.38 -2.46
C GLY A 3 -58.01 36.54 -1.72
N GLN A 4 -57.35 37.19 -0.78
CA GLN A 4 -56.45 36.57 0.17
C GLN A 4 -57.20 35.60 1.11
N LYS A 5 -57.03 34.29 0.95
CA LYS A 5 -57.39 33.32 1.99
C LYS A 5 -56.22 33.20 2.97
N ARG A 6 -56.40 33.72 4.19
CA ARG A 6 -55.49 33.53 5.33
C ARG A 6 -55.41 32.04 5.72
N PRO A 7 -54.23 31.54 6.13
CA PRO A 7 -54.10 30.14 6.53
C PRO A 7 -54.80 29.85 7.86
N LEU A 8 -55.40 28.67 7.96
CA LEU A 8 -56.30 28.17 9.02
C LEU A 8 -55.64 27.97 10.41
N MET A 9 -54.34 28.26 10.52
CA MET A 9 -53.57 28.02 11.76
C MET A 9 -53.66 29.09 12.84
N GLN A 10 -54.45 30.15 12.66
CA GLN A 10 -54.53 31.27 13.62
C GLN A 10 -55.77 31.23 14.57
N ARG A 11 -56.46 30.09 14.66
CA ARG A 11 -57.67 29.96 15.51
C ARG A 11 -57.55 28.96 16.66
N ILE A 12 -56.37 28.56 17.07
CA ILE A 12 -56.20 27.73 18.28
C ILE A 12 -55.48 28.58 19.33
N GLY A 13 -56.28 29.13 20.24
CA GLY A 13 -55.77 29.84 21.43
C GLY A 13 -55.10 28.84 22.41
N PRO A 14 -54.24 29.31 23.28
CA PRO A 14 -53.48 28.41 24.17
C PRO A 14 -54.39 27.84 25.27
N SER A 15 -54.79 26.58 25.16
CA SER A 15 -55.40 25.82 26.25
C SER A 15 -54.31 25.45 27.25
N ARG A 16 -54.40 26.02 28.48
CA ARG A 16 -53.52 25.67 29.61
C ARG A 16 -53.78 24.22 30.03
N ILE A 17 -52.79 23.40 29.94
CA ILE A 17 -52.79 22.04 30.49
C ILE A 17 -52.58 22.16 32.01
N ALA A 18 -53.60 21.82 32.81
CA ALA A 18 -53.48 21.74 34.26
C ALA A 18 -53.02 20.32 34.65
N VAL A 19 -51.81 20.20 35.16
CA VAL A 19 -51.30 18.96 35.74
C VAL A 19 -51.58 18.98 37.24
N ARG A 20 -52.38 18.06 37.74
CA ARG A 20 -52.64 17.85 39.18
C ARG A 20 -51.84 16.64 39.65
N THR A 21 -50.83 16.86 40.46
CA THR A 21 -50.01 15.79 41.06
C THR A 21 -50.59 15.39 42.42
N THR A 22 -51.03 14.16 42.57
CA THR A 22 -51.26 13.50 43.86
C THR A 22 -50.65 12.11 43.79
N HIS A 23 -49.72 11.84 44.72
CA HIS A 23 -49.10 10.51 44.95
C HIS A 23 -48.45 9.80 43.72
N GLY A 24 -47.30 10.25 43.32
CA GLY A 24 -46.26 9.38 42.70
C GLY A 24 -46.52 8.83 41.29
N HIS A 25 -47.65 9.03 40.67
CA HIS A 25 -47.92 8.64 39.29
C HIS A 25 -48.67 9.77 38.55
N ALA A 26 -48.10 10.17 37.41
CA ALA A 26 -48.77 11.11 36.50
C ALA A 26 -49.79 10.34 35.65
N GLN A 27 -51.07 10.53 35.91
CA GLN A 27 -52.14 10.06 35.05
C GLN A 27 -52.62 11.25 34.20
N ILE A 28 -52.54 11.11 32.88
CA ILE A 28 -53.05 12.10 31.92
C ILE A 28 -54.55 11.80 31.72
N ASP A 29 -55.40 12.76 32.14
CA ASP A 29 -56.85 12.64 31.99
C ASP A 29 -57.23 12.95 30.53
N THR A 30 -57.54 11.92 29.76
CA THR A 30 -57.83 12.01 28.33
C THR A 30 -59.23 12.58 28.01
N GLU A 31 -60.12 12.67 29.01
CA GLU A 31 -61.45 13.28 28.80
C GLU A 31 -61.47 14.80 28.68
N ALA A 32 -60.40 15.48 29.13
CA ALA A 32 -60.30 16.95 29.01
C ALA A 32 -59.87 17.42 27.62
N ILE A 33 -59.45 16.51 26.74
CA ILE A 33 -58.96 16.86 25.38
C ILE A 33 -60.08 16.82 24.34
N PHE A 34 -61.15 16.09 24.58
CA PHE A 34 -62.29 15.97 23.66
C PHE A 34 -63.58 16.54 24.27
N GLY A 35 -63.64 17.86 24.41
CA GLY A 35 -64.90 18.56 24.68
C GLY A 35 -65.91 18.29 23.54
N HIS A 36 -67.15 17.90 23.94
CA HIS A 36 -68.29 17.64 23.07
C HIS A 36 -68.35 18.59 21.85
N ARG A 37 -67.96 18.09 20.69
CA ARG A 37 -68.32 18.67 19.40
C ARG A 37 -69.16 17.68 18.62
N GLU A 38 -70.25 18.15 18.10
CA GLU A 38 -71.25 17.37 17.37
C GLU A 38 -70.64 16.47 16.29
N PRO A 39 -71.14 15.26 16.09
CA PRO A 39 -70.62 14.27 15.15
C PRO A 39 -70.65 14.73 13.67
N ALA A 40 -71.37 15.79 13.35
CA ALA A 40 -71.45 16.35 12.00
C ALA A 40 -70.14 17.00 11.53
N VAL A 41 -69.39 17.66 12.41
CA VAL A 41 -68.16 18.39 12.07
C VAL A 41 -66.97 17.43 11.85
N LEU A 42 -66.93 16.32 12.58
CA LEU A 42 -65.93 15.29 12.44
C LEU A 42 -66.04 14.58 11.08
N GLY A 43 -67.26 14.35 10.61
CA GLY A 43 -67.54 13.73 9.31
C GLY A 43 -67.13 14.61 8.09
N GLU A 44 -67.14 15.93 8.25
CA GLU A 44 -66.70 16.86 7.22
C GLU A 44 -65.15 16.93 7.14
N TYR A 45 -64.47 16.96 8.28
CA TYR A 45 -63.03 16.91 8.34
C TYR A 45 -62.44 15.59 7.79
N LEU A 46 -63.07 14.46 8.14
CA LEU A 46 -62.65 13.16 7.60
C LEU A 46 -62.84 13.04 6.09
N ARG A 47 -63.91 13.67 5.54
CA ARG A 47 -64.10 13.74 4.08
C ARG A 47 -63.13 14.68 3.38
N GLU A 48 -62.72 15.79 3.99
CA GLU A 48 -61.68 16.66 3.42
C GLU A 48 -60.30 16.02 3.48
N ILE A 49 -59.94 15.35 4.58
CA ILE A 49 -58.70 14.60 4.67
C ILE A 49 -58.66 13.45 3.65
N ALA A 50 -59.75 12.70 3.52
CA ALA A 50 -59.85 11.64 2.52
C ALA A 50 -59.72 12.17 1.08
N ARG A 51 -60.28 13.33 0.76
CA ARG A 51 -60.10 13.98 -0.55
C ARG A 51 -58.67 14.49 -0.77
N LEU A 52 -57.99 14.98 0.27
CA LEU A 52 -56.57 15.37 0.19
C LEU A 52 -55.66 14.17 0.01
N VAL A 53 -55.90 13.07 0.72
CA VAL A 53 -55.16 11.83 0.58
C VAL A 53 -55.34 11.22 -0.83
N VAL A 54 -56.58 11.17 -1.32
CA VAL A 54 -56.86 10.68 -2.70
C VAL A 54 -56.17 11.56 -3.74
N LYS A 55 -56.21 12.90 -3.60
CA LYS A 55 -55.49 13.79 -4.49
C LYS A 55 -53.97 13.59 -4.42
N ALA A 56 -53.41 13.45 -3.23
CA ALA A 56 -51.99 13.18 -3.04
C ALA A 56 -51.57 11.84 -3.69
N VAL A 57 -52.36 10.78 -3.51
CA VAL A 57 -52.12 9.48 -4.13
C VAL A 57 -52.22 9.56 -5.65
N VAL A 58 -53.20 10.22 -6.20
CA VAL A 58 -53.36 10.41 -7.66
C VAL A 58 -52.19 11.23 -8.24
N VAL A 59 -51.77 12.31 -7.57
CA VAL A 59 -50.61 13.10 -7.99
C VAL A 59 -49.32 12.26 -7.92
N THR A 60 -49.14 11.48 -6.85
CA THR A 60 -47.97 10.59 -6.73
C THR A 60 -48.01 9.51 -7.81
N TRP A 61 -49.16 8.96 -8.13
CA TRP A 61 -49.32 7.96 -9.22
C TRP A 61 -49.05 8.58 -10.60
N VAL A 62 -49.56 9.80 -10.87
CA VAL A 62 -49.29 10.49 -12.13
C VAL A 62 -47.83 10.88 -12.25
N VAL A 63 -47.18 11.35 -11.18
CA VAL A 63 -45.75 11.63 -11.15
C VAL A 63 -44.94 10.33 -11.34
N ALA A 64 -45.31 9.24 -10.68
CA ALA A 64 -44.69 7.93 -10.88
C ALA A 64 -44.86 7.43 -12.32
N MET A 65 -46.04 7.62 -12.91
CA MET A 65 -46.32 7.24 -14.30
C MET A 65 -45.54 8.10 -15.31
N CYS A 66 -45.38 9.42 -15.03
CA CYS A 66 -44.54 10.29 -15.83
C CYS A 66 -43.04 9.96 -15.70
N VAL A 67 -42.55 9.57 -14.53
CA VAL A 67 -41.17 9.16 -14.32
C VAL A 67 -40.87 7.79 -15.00
N PHE A 68 -41.85 6.89 -15.05
CA PHE A 68 -41.72 5.61 -15.77
C PHE A 68 -41.90 5.75 -17.31
N ALA A 69 -42.46 6.84 -17.80
CA ALA A 69 -42.64 7.10 -19.24
C ALA A 69 -41.48 7.87 -19.87
N ILE A 70 -40.51 8.33 -19.08
CA ILE A 70 -39.26 8.90 -19.59
C ILE A 70 -38.29 7.73 -19.77
N GLU A 71 -38.41 6.99 -20.86
CA GLU A 71 -37.26 6.25 -21.36
C GLU A 71 -36.16 7.29 -21.62
N PRO A 72 -34.96 7.16 -21.01
CA PRO A 72 -33.87 8.06 -21.37
C PRO A 72 -33.64 7.88 -22.88
N ALA A 73 -33.80 8.95 -23.64
CA ALA A 73 -33.42 8.98 -25.04
C ALA A 73 -31.94 8.55 -25.09
N ARG A 74 -31.66 7.28 -25.40
CA ARG A 74 -30.31 6.77 -25.57
C ARG A 74 -29.75 7.50 -26.79
N ALA A 75 -28.70 8.27 -26.59
CA ALA A 75 -27.98 8.87 -27.70
C ALA A 75 -27.53 7.73 -28.61
N ALA A 76 -28.02 7.74 -29.86
CA ALA A 76 -27.67 6.72 -30.83
C ALA A 76 -26.28 7.03 -31.37
N VAL A 77 -25.39 6.03 -31.35
CA VAL A 77 -24.10 6.12 -32.03
C VAL A 77 -24.33 6.03 -33.56
N ASP A 78 -23.60 6.83 -34.33
CA ASP A 78 -23.67 6.77 -35.79
C ASP A 78 -23.28 5.35 -36.27
N PRO A 79 -24.19 4.64 -36.98
CA PRO A 79 -23.93 3.28 -37.48
C PRO A 79 -22.68 3.17 -38.37
N THR A 80 -22.29 4.28 -39.03
CA THR A 80 -21.09 4.32 -39.87
C THR A 80 -19.79 4.17 -39.06
N LEU A 81 -19.81 4.49 -37.77
CA LEU A 81 -18.67 4.31 -36.86
C LEU A 81 -18.53 2.85 -36.39
N LEU A 82 -19.61 2.07 -36.44
CA LEU A 82 -19.63 0.67 -36.00
C LEU A 82 -19.27 -0.30 -37.12
N ALA A 83 -19.58 0.04 -38.36
CA ALA A 83 -19.35 -0.84 -39.53
C ALA A 83 -17.88 -1.33 -39.63
N PRO A 84 -16.84 -0.50 -39.41
CA PRO A 84 -15.45 -0.96 -39.49
C PRO A 84 -15.07 -1.98 -38.40
N LEU A 85 -15.82 -2.09 -37.28
CA LEU A 85 -15.57 -3.11 -36.25
C LEU A 85 -15.79 -4.53 -36.77
N ALA A 86 -16.65 -4.70 -37.78
CA ALA A 86 -16.92 -5.97 -38.44
C ALA A 86 -15.91 -6.31 -39.55
N ALA A 87 -15.03 -5.38 -39.93
CA ALA A 87 -14.00 -5.62 -40.93
C ALA A 87 -12.88 -6.52 -40.40
N ASP A 88 -12.14 -7.21 -41.28
CA ASP A 88 -10.96 -7.98 -40.89
C ASP A 88 -9.71 -7.10 -40.66
N ASP A 89 -9.76 -5.85 -41.10
CA ASP A 89 -8.67 -4.89 -40.98
C ASP A 89 -8.52 -4.36 -39.56
N THR A 90 -7.35 -4.59 -38.97
CA THR A 90 -6.99 -4.15 -37.63
C THR A 90 -6.97 -2.62 -37.51
N ASP A 91 -6.41 -1.92 -38.48
CA ASP A 91 -6.28 -0.46 -38.44
C ASP A 91 -7.65 0.21 -38.52
N ALA A 92 -8.56 -0.35 -39.33
CA ALA A 92 -9.94 0.11 -39.41
C ALA A 92 -10.70 -0.07 -38.08
N LYS A 93 -10.45 -1.19 -37.37
CA LYS A 93 -11.03 -1.44 -36.05
C LYS A 93 -10.50 -0.44 -35.01
N VAL A 94 -9.18 -0.20 -34.97
CA VAL A 94 -8.54 0.77 -34.10
C VAL A 94 -9.11 2.18 -34.31
N ASP A 95 -9.24 2.61 -35.57
CA ASP A 95 -9.83 3.90 -35.92
C ASP A 95 -11.29 4.02 -35.50
N ALA A 96 -12.07 2.93 -35.65
CA ALA A 96 -13.46 2.91 -35.19
C ALA A 96 -13.56 3.07 -33.64
N VAL A 97 -12.74 2.33 -32.89
CA VAL A 97 -12.66 2.46 -31.42
C VAL A 97 -12.30 3.89 -31.03
N ARG A 98 -11.28 4.50 -31.65
CA ARG A 98 -10.86 5.89 -31.40
C ARG A 98 -11.99 6.89 -31.65
N LYS A 99 -12.73 6.75 -32.73
CA LYS A 99 -13.87 7.61 -33.05
C LYS A 99 -15.03 7.41 -32.07
N LEU A 100 -15.30 6.18 -31.65
CA LEU A 100 -16.28 5.88 -30.61
C LEU A 100 -15.93 6.55 -29.28
N VAL A 101 -14.65 6.47 -28.87
CA VAL A 101 -14.18 7.14 -27.65
C VAL A 101 -14.29 8.66 -27.77
N ALA A 102 -13.92 9.23 -28.95
CA ALA A 102 -13.98 10.66 -29.19
C ALA A 102 -15.41 11.22 -29.21
N SER A 103 -16.42 10.41 -29.58
CA SER A 103 -17.82 10.82 -29.56
C SER A 103 -18.31 11.12 -28.14
N GLY A 104 -17.82 10.41 -27.13
CA GLY A 104 -18.22 10.57 -25.73
C GLY A 104 -19.66 10.16 -25.43
N ASP A 105 -20.33 9.46 -26.37
CA ASP A 105 -21.72 9.05 -26.23
C ASP A 105 -21.89 7.93 -25.20
N ALA A 106 -22.99 7.97 -24.44
CA ALA A 106 -23.29 6.91 -23.46
C ALA A 106 -23.40 5.52 -24.11
N GLN A 107 -23.94 5.46 -25.35
CA GLN A 107 -24.04 4.20 -26.10
C GLN A 107 -22.67 3.71 -26.59
N ALA A 108 -21.73 4.60 -26.93
CA ALA A 108 -20.36 4.23 -27.28
C ALA A 108 -19.67 3.48 -26.12
N ARG A 109 -19.91 3.89 -24.88
CA ARG A 109 -19.42 3.19 -23.68
C ARG A 109 -19.99 1.76 -23.61
N VAL A 110 -21.29 1.59 -23.84
CA VAL A 110 -21.93 0.25 -23.83
C VAL A 110 -21.32 -0.66 -24.90
N VAL A 111 -21.06 -0.12 -26.10
CA VAL A 111 -20.40 -0.87 -27.17
C VAL A 111 -18.98 -1.26 -26.80
N LEU A 112 -18.19 -0.36 -26.21
CA LEU A 112 -16.82 -0.66 -25.78
C LEU A 112 -16.78 -1.69 -24.64
N GLU A 113 -17.70 -1.59 -23.68
CA GLU A 113 -17.85 -2.59 -22.60
C GLU A 113 -18.28 -3.97 -23.17
N ALA A 114 -19.13 -3.98 -24.21
CA ALA A 114 -19.52 -5.21 -24.89
C ALA A 114 -18.35 -5.80 -25.71
N LEU A 115 -17.54 -4.96 -26.38
CA LEU A 115 -16.31 -5.40 -27.04
C LEU A 115 -15.32 -6.03 -26.06
N GLN A 116 -15.11 -5.41 -24.91
CA GLN A 116 -14.23 -5.95 -23.87
C GLN A 116 -14.67 -7.34 -23.39
N ARG A 117 -16.00 -7.59 -23.33
CA ARG A 117 -16.58 -8.90 -22.97
C ARG A 117 -16.73 -9.86 -24.15
N GLU A 118 -16.25 -9.49 -25.35
CA GLU A 118 -16.40 -10.26 -26.59
C GLU A 118 -17.87 -10.53 -26.97
N ALA A 119 -18.78 -9.66 -26.55
CA ALA A 119 -20.22 -9.78 -26.77
C ALA A 119 -20.72 -9.05 -28.02
N VAL A 120 -19.82 -8.57 -28.88
CA VAL A 120 -20.16 -7.87 -30.13
C VAL A 120 -20.03 -8.81 -31.32
N PHE A 121 -21.08 -8.84 -32.13
CA PHE A 121 -21.20 -9.72 -33.30
C PHE A 121 -21.57 -8.93 -34.55
N ALA A 122 -21.15 -9.42 -35.70
CA ALA A 122 -21.55 -8.92 -36.99
C ALA A 122 -22.64 -9.82 -37.58
N VAL A 123 -23.68 -9.21 -38.12
CA VAL A 123 -24.80 -9.90 -38.80
C VAL A 123 -24.93 -9.36 -40.21
N GLU A 124 -25.48 -10.16 -41.17
CA GLU A 124 -25.66 -9.81 -42.55
C GLU A 124 -24.36 -9.41 -43.29
N ALA A 125 -23.36 -10.27 -43.23
CA ALA A 125 -22.06 -10.05 -43.86
C ALA A 125 -21.39 -8.71 -43.49
N GLY A 126 -21.46 -8.35 -42.18
CA GLY A 126 -20.79 -7.15 -41.62
C GLY A 126 -21.55 -5.84 -41.76
N LYS A 127 -22.81 -5.86 -42.23
CA LYS A 127 -23.61 -4.63 -42.39
C LYS A 127 -24.20 -4.10 -41.09
N HIS A 128 -24.50 -4.99 -40.14
CA HIS A 128 -25.06 -4.62 -38.85
C HIS A 128 -24.20 -5.18 -37.71
N VAL A 129 -23.83 -4.33 -36.78
CA VAL A 129 -23.13 -4.69 -35.57
C VAL A 129 -24.14 -4.76 -34.42
N VAL A 130 -24.17 -5.89 -33.72
CA VAL A 130 -25.12 -6.18 -32.65
C VAL A 130 -24.38 -6.64 -31.40
N ILE A 131 -25.00 -6.42 -30.24
CA ILE A 131 -24.52 -6.92 -28.97
C ILE A 131 -25.38 -8.12 -28.58
N ILE A 132 -24.75 -9.27 -28.30
CA ILE A 132 -25.43 -10.49 -27.87
C ILE A 132 -24.98 -10.77 -26.43
N ASP A 133 -25.94 -10.68 -25.48
CA ASP A 133 -25.72 -10.94 -24.06
C ASP A 133 -26.78 -11.94 -23.59
N ASP A 134 -26.39 -13.06 -23.00
CA ASP A 134 -27.27 -14.16 -22.57
C ASP A 134 -28.30 -14.62 -23.65
N GLY A 135 -27.88 -14.66 -24.91
CA GLY A 135 -28.73 -15.10 -26.04
C GLY A 135 -29.72 -14.05 -26.54
N LYS A 136 -29.77 -12.85 -25.94
CA LYS A 136 -30.58 -11.73 -26.39
C LYS A 136 -29.75 -10.78 -27.25
N MET A 137 -30.29 -10.41 -28.42
CA MET A 137 -29.64 -9.52 -29.35
C MET A 137 -30.19 -8.10 -29.17
N SER A 138 -29.28 -7.12 -29.18
CA SER A 138 -29.60 -5.70 -29.20
C SER A 138 -28.74 -5.00 -30.25
N ASP A 139 -29.31 -3.96 -30.86
CA ASP A 139 -28.61 -3.11 -31.83
C ASP A 139 -27.50 -2.32 -31.13
N ALA A 140 -26.26 -2.43 -31.63
CA ALA A 140 -25.13 -1.75 -31.04
C ALA A 140 -25.21 -0.21 -31.15
N ALA A 141 -25.87 0.31 -32.21
CA ALA A 141 -25.99 1.74 -32.42
C ALA A 141 -27.04 2.40 -31.52
N THR A 142 -28.19 1.75 -31.34
CA THR A 142 -29.35 2.34 -30.62
C THR A 142 -29.61 1.71 -29.27
N GLY A 143 -29.06 0.51 -29.01
CA GLY A 143 -29.36 -0.28 -27.80
C GLY A 143 -30.75 -0.90 -27.83
N ALA A 144 -31.47 -0.86 -28.95
CA ALA A 144 -32.80 -1.43 -29.07
C ALA A 144 -32.75 -2.97 -29.11
N ALA A 145 -33.67 -3.64 -28.38
CA ALA A 145 -33.75 -5.08 -28.40
C ALA A 145 -34.25 -5.58 -29.75
N LEU A 146 -33.52 -6.51 -30.39
CA LEU A 146 -33.83 -7.08 -31.72
C LEU A 146 -34.36 -8.53 -31.65
N GLY A 147 -34.46 -9.11 -30.43
CA GLY A 147 -34.97 -10.48 -30.25
C GLY A 147 -33.88 -11.52 -29.99
N GLU A 148 -34.04 -12.76 -30.48
CA GLU A 148 -33.06 -13.83 -30.30
C GLU A 148 -31.93 -13.75 -31.33
N ALA A 149 -30.73 -14.19 -30.94
CA ALA A 149 -29.54 -14.15 -31.76
C ALA A 149 -29.68 -15.11 -32.98
N PRO A 150 -29.41 -14.67 -34.22
CA PRO A 150 -29.44 -15.55 -35.37
C PRO A 150 -28.24 -16.50 -35.38
N ALA A 151 -28.40 -17.70 -35.92
CA ALA A 151 -27.37 -18.74 -35.96
C ALA A 151 -26.13 -18.38 -36.84
N ASN A 152 -26.20 -17.33 -37.62
CA ASN A 152 -25.15 -16.84 -38.53
C ASN A 152 -24.45 -15.56 -38.03
N ALA A 153 -24.56 -15.24 -36.74
CA ALA A 153 -23.81 -14.13 -36.15
C ALA A 153 -22.33 -14.49 -36.01
N GLU A 154 -21.46 -13.68 -36.56
CA GLU A 154 -20.00 -13.85 -36.48
C GLU A 154 -19.43 -12.95 -35.38
N ALA A 155 -18.67 -13.50 -34.45
CA ALA A 155 -18.05 -12.72 -33.37
C ALA A 155 -16.98 -11.78 -33.93
N VAL A 156 -16.95 -10.54 -33.46
CA VAL A 156 -15.90 -9.58 -33.83
C VAL A 156 -14.58 -10.01 -33.17
N VAL A 157 -13.63 -10.44 -33.98
CA VAL A 157 -12.31 -10.88 -33.53
C VAL A 157 -11.48 -9.67 -33.11
N LEU A 158 -11.00 -9.69 -31.86
CA LEU A 158 -10.17 -8.65 -31.28
C LEU A 158 -8.73 -9.17 -31.07
N ASN A 159 -7.77 -8.47 -31.66
CA ASN A 159 -6.35 -8.68 -31.33
C ASN A 159 -5.91 -7.82 -30.14
N ASN A 160 -4.69 -8.03 -29.65
CA ASN A 160 -4.15 -7.33 -28.50
C ASN A 160 -4.08 -5.81 -28.68
N LEU A 161 -3.86 -5.32 -29.91
CA LEU A 161 -3.81 -3.90 -30.23
C LEU A 161 -5.18 -3.24 -30.05
N VAL A 162 -6.22 -3.86 -30.62
CA VAL A 162 -7.62 -3.36 -30.50
C VAL A 162 -8.08 -3.43 -29.04
N ARG A 163 -7.74 -4.50 -28.31
CA ARG A 163 -8.05 -4.60 -26.87
C ARG A 163 -7.40 -3.47 -26.07
N GLY A 164 -6.14 -3.17 -26.31
CA GLY A 164 -5.46 -2.06 -25.65
C GLY A 164 -6.13 -0.71 -25.92
N GLU A 165 -6.59 -0.46 -27.16
CA GLU A 165 -7.34 0.77 -27.49
C GLU A 165 -8.73 0.82 -26.83
N ILE A 166 -9.39 -0.32 -26.65
CA ILE A 166 -10.67 -0.42 -25.94
C ILE A 166 -10.46 -0.08 -24.46
N ASP A 167 -9.43 -0.65 -23.83
CA ASP A 167 -9.12 -0.41 -22.41
C ASP A 167 -8.81 1.07 -22.16
N VAL A 168 -7.94 1.67 -22.98
CA VAL A 168 -7.64 3.11 -22.94
C VAL A 168 -8.89 3.96 -23.14
N GLY A 169 -9.75 3.57 -24.09
CA GLY A 169 -11.01 4.27 -24.36
C GLY A 169 -11.99 4.21 -23.19
N LEU A 170 -12.14 3.04 -22.59
CA LEU A 170 -12.98 2.86 -21.39
C LEU A 170 -12.44 3.63 -20.18
N ALA A 171 -11.11 3.64 -20.00
CA ALA A 171 -10.49 4.45 -18.97
C ALA A 171 -10.79 5.95 -19.18
N ALA A 172 -10.66 6.46 -20.41
CA ALA A 172 -10.98 7.84 -20.73
C ALA A 172 -12.44 8.21 -20.40
N LEU A 173 -13.39 7.33 -20.68
CA LEU A 173 -14.80 7.53 -20.36
C LEU A 173 -15.11 7.41 -18.85
N LYS A 174 -14.29 6.71 -18.07
CA LYS A 174 -14.40 6.62 -16.61
C LYS A 174 -13.90 7.88 -15.88
N LEU A 175 -13.23 8.81 -16.56
CA LEU A 175 -12.77 10.07 -15.96
C LEU A 175 -13.91 10.98 -15.49
N ASP A 176 -15.10 10.88 -16.08
CA ASP A 176 -16.29 11.61 -15.65
C ASP A 176 -17.11 10.88 -14.53
N ALA A 177 -16.58 9.79 -13.96
CA ALA A 177 -17.25 9.04 -12.90
C ALA A 177 -17.40 9.89 -11.62
N PRO A 178 -18.52 9.75 -10.87
CA PRO A 178 -18.73 10.49 -9.62
C PRO A 178 -17.76 10.05 -8.51
N ASP A 179 -17.35 8.78 -8.52
CA ASP A 179 -16.46 8.22 -7.54
C ASP A 179 -14.99 8.59 -7.79
N ARG A 180 -14.30 9.07 -6.74
CA ARG A 180 -12.89 9.48 -6.78
C ARG A 180 -11.95 8.32 -7.13
N GLU A 181 -12.17 7.16 -6.53
CA GLU A 181 -11.27 6.02 -6.72
C GLU A 181 -11.32 5.52 -8.16
N THR A 182 -12.51 5.49 -8.75
CA THR A 182 -12.71 5.15 -10.16
C THR A 182 -11.99 6.13 -11.08
N ARG A 183 -12.07 7.45 -10.81
CA ARG A 183 -11.35 8.46 -11.60
C ARG A 183 -9.84 8.33 -11.44
N LEU A 184 -9.35 8.06 -10.23
CA LEU A 184 -7.91 7.87 -9.98
C LEU A 184 -7.37 6.62 -10.70
N ALA A 185 -8.10 5.52 -10.65
CA ALA A 185 -7.75 4.30 -11.36
C ALA A 185 -7.69 4.53 -12.88
N ALA A 186 -8.71 5.19 -13.44
CA ALA A 186 -8.76 5.57 -14.85
C ALA A 186 -7.60 6.49 -15.25
N ALA A 187 -7.27 7.48 -14.43
CA ALA A 187 -6.14 8.38 -14.67
C ALA A 187 -4.79 7.64 -14.70
N LYS A 188 -4.60 6.66 -13.79
CA LYS A 188 -3.39 5.83 -13.76
C LYS A 188 -3.29 4.93 -14.99
N GLU A 189 -4.39 4.35 -15.44
CA GLU A 189 -4.44 3.53 -16.66
C GLU A 189 -4.06 4.34 -17.89
N LEU A 190 -4.49 5.60 -17.97
CA LEU A 190 -4.16 6.52 -19.06
C LEU A 190 -2.70 7.00 -19.06
N GLN A 191 -1.93 6.84 -18.00
CA GLN A 191 -0.50 7.17 -18.00
C GLN A 191 0.31 6.30 -18.99
N GLY A 192 -0.13 5.06 -19.22
CA GLY A 192 0.48 4.15 -20.19
C GLY A 192 -0.12 4.25 -21.60
N ALA A 193 -1.08 5.14 -21.83
CA ALA A 193 -1.74 5.27 -23.12
C ALA A 193 -0.80 5.83 -24.18
N ASP A 194 -0.89 5.28 -25.39
CA ASP A 194 -0.11 5.70 -26.56
C ASP A 194 -0.97 6.39 -27.62
N ASN A 195 -2.26 6.56 -27.33
CA ASN A 195 -3.27 7.09 -28.22
C ASN A 195 -3.48 8.59 -28.03
N GLU A 196 -3.04 9.41 -29.00
CA GLU A 196 -3.24 10.87 -28.97
C GLU A 196 -4.73 11.27 -29.02
N GLY A 197 -5.62 10.41 -29.51
CA GLY A 197 -7.06 10.68 -29.59
C GLY A 197 -7.74 10.88 -28.25
N VAL A 198 -7.14 10.41 -27.15
CA VAL A 198 -7.70 10.63 -25.80
C VAL A 198 -7.25 11.96 -25.17
N LEU A 199 -6.28 12.65 -25.78
CA LEU A 199 -5.76 13.93 -25.25
C LEU A 199 -6.86 14.99 -25.03
N PRO A 200 -7.80 15.22 -25.96
CA PRO A 200 -8.89 16.18 -25.73
C PRO A 200 -9.82 15.79 -24.57
N ILE A 201 -9.95 14.49 -24.29
CA ILE A 201 -10.76 13.99 -23.17
C ILE A 201 -10.02 14.26 -21.86
N ILE A 202 -8.71 13.98 -21.82
CA ILE A 202 -7.85 14.27 -20.66
C ILE A 202 -7.82 15.77 -20.37
N GLU A 203 -7.67 16.64 -21.39
CA GLU A 203 -7.68 18.10 -21.21
C GLU A 203 -9.01 18.59 -20.66
N ARG A 204 -10.14 18.03 -21.12
CA ARG A 204 -11.47 18.35 -20.60
C ARG A 204 -11.66 17.88 -19.16
N ALA A 205 -11.16 16.68 -18.83
CA ALA A 205 -11.19 16.13 -17.48
C ALA A 205 -10.33 16.98 -16.52
N LEU A 206 -9.12 17.37 -16.92
CA LEU A 206 -8.24 18.28 -16.17
C LEU A 206 -8.92 19.62 -15.83
N ALA A 207 -9.66 20.18 -16.76
CA ALA A 207 -10.37 21.45 -16.53
C ALA A 207 -11.50 21.34 -15.48
N LYS A 208 -12.04 20.15 -15.25
CA LYS A 208 -13.14 19.87 -14.31
C LYS A 208 -12.66 19.27 -12.98
N GLU A 209 -11.52 18.58 -12.96
CA GLU A 209 -11.05 17.82 -11.80
C GLU A 209 -10.62 18.76 -10.65
N LYS A 210 -11.15 18.46 -9.46
CA LYS A 210 -10.90 19.23 -8.23
C LYS A 210 -9.97 18.50 -7.26
N ASP A 211 -9.85 17.17 -7.37
CA ASP A 211 -8.97 16.41 -6.53
C ASP A 211 -7.52 16.57 -6.99
N ALA A 212 -6.63 17.00 -6.09
CA ALA A 212 -5.24 17.32 -6.42
C ALA A 212 -4.43 16.10 -6.90
N GLU A 213 -4.73 14.90 -6.38
CA GLU A 213 -4.03 13.67 -6.75
C GLU A 213 -4.46 13.22 -8.15
N VAL A 214 -5.76 13.16 -8.42
CA VAL A 214 -6.30 12.80 -9.74
C VAL A 214 -5.83 13.80 -10.79
N HIS A 215 -5.90 15.10 -10.48
CA HIS A 215 -5.40 16.16 -11.37
C HIS A 215 -3.91 16.00 -11.69
N GLY A 216 -3.06 15.69 -10.70
CA GLY A 216 -1.63 15.46 -10.90
C GLY A 216 -1.37 14.27 -11.83
N VAL A 217 -2.04 13.14 -11.62
CA VAL A 217 -1.92 11.94 -12.45
C VAL A 217 -2.38 12.21 -13.89
N LEU A 218 -3.52 12.88 -14.08
CA LEU A 218 -4.02 13.28 -15.39
C LEU A 218 -3.10 14.25 -16.12
N ALA A 219 -2.51 15.21 -15.39
CA ALA A 219 -1.55 16.16 -15.97
C ALA A 219 -0.31 15.44 -16.51
N LEU A 220 0.18 14.42 -15.81
CA LEU A 220 1.29 13.60 -16.29
C LEU A 220 0.89 12.75 -17.50
N ALA A 221 -0.30 12.13 -17.50
CA ALA A 221 -0.80 11.37 -18.63
C ALA A 221 -0.95 12.24 -19.88
N GLY A 222 -1.57 13.42 -19.75
CA GLY A 222 -1.71 14.38 -20.82
C GLY A 222 -0.38 14.93 -21.35
N ALA A 223 0.58 15.15 -20.43
CA ALA A 223 1.92 15.58 -20.82
C ALA A 223 2.67 14.48 -21.60
N SER A 224 2.59 13.21 -21.16
CA SER A 224 3.22 12.09 -21.89
C SER A 224 2.73 11.98 -23.34
N LEU A 225 1.43 12.12 -23.54
CA LEU A 225 0.82 12.13 -24.89
C LEU A 225 1.21 13.39 -25.68
N SER A 226 1.28 14.56 -25.00
CA SER A 226 1.63 15.83 -25.66
C SER A 226 3.07 15.89 -26.16
N LEU A 227 3.98 15.02 -25.66
CA LEU A 227 5.33 14.89 -26.22
C LEU A 227 5.35 14.44 -27.68
N LYS A 228 4.29 13.82 -28.18
CA LYS A 228 4.14 13.39 -29.60
C LYS A 228 3.54 14.47 -30.48
N SER A 229 3.08 15.60 -29.90
CA SER A 229 2.46 16.69 -30.66
C SER A 229 3.39 17.24 -31.74
N ALA A 230 2.82 17.62 -32.88
CA ALA A 230 3.55 18.30 -33.94
C ALA A 230 4.08 19.69 -33.52
N ASP A 231 3.44 20.35 -32.54
CA ASP A 231 3.79 21.67 -32.05
C ASP A 231 4.96 21.60 -31.02
N PRO A 232 6.14 22.18 -31.31
CA PRO A 232 7.28 22.20 -30.38
C PRO A 232 6.98 22.86 -29.03
N GLU A 233 6.15 23.91 -29.00
CA GLU A 233 5.82 24.60 -27.74
C GLU A 233 5.00 23.71 -26.81
N ARG A 234 4.09 22.90 -27.37
CA ARG A 234 3.35 21.87 -26.61
C ARG A 234 4.31 20.81 -26.07
N ARG A 235 5.28 20.35 -26.85
CA ARG A 235 6.29 19.36 -26.41
C ARG A 235 7.19 19.92 -25.29
N ILE A 236 7.61 21.20 -25.38
CA ILE A 236 8.37 21.87 -24.31
C ILE A 236 7.57 21.90 -23.01
N LYS A 237 6.32 22.36 -23.08
CA LYS A 237 5.44 22.40 -21.91
C LYS A 237 5.20 21.02 -21.31
N ALA A 238 5.03 20.02 -22.16
CA ALA A 238 4.89 18.63 -21.76
C ALA A 238 6.13 18.12 -21.00
N ALA A 239 7.33 18.34 -21.56
CA ALA A 239 8.59 17.98 -20.90
C ALA A 239 8.73 18.66 -19.53
N GLN A 240 8.39 19.94 -19.40
CA GLN A 240 8.41 20.67 -18.13
C GLN A 240 7.39 20.15 -17.12
N THR A 241 6.19 19.74 -17.58
CA THR A 241 5.18 19.15 -16.70
C THR A 241 5.65 17.79 -16.19
N LEU A 242 6.26 16.99 -17.05
CA LEU A 242 6.81 15.67 -16.71
C LEU A 242 8.00 15.76 -15.75
N ALA A 243 8.67 16.91 -15.64
CA ALA A 243 9.69 17.15 -14.63
C ALA A 243 9.21 16.94 -13.20
N GLN A 244 7.90 17.01 -12.93
CA GLN A 244 7.31 16.80 -11.61
C GLN A 244 7.09 15.31 -11.29
N SER A 245 7.20 14.43 -12.27
CA SER A 245 7.04 12.98 -12.07
C SER A 245 8.29 12.36 -11.44
N ASP A 246 8.05 11.38 -10.58
CA ASP A 246 9.11 10.52 -10.04
C ASP A 246 9.07 9.11 -10.66
N ASP A 247 8.25 8.93 -11.72
CA ASP A 247 8.08 7.65 -12.41
C ASP A 247 9.30 7.34 -13.30
N ALA A 248 9.79 6.10 -13.18
CA ALA A 248 10.90 5.61 -14.00
C ALA A 248 10.56 5.57 -15.50
N GLN A 249 9.30 5.33 -15.87
CA GLN A 249 8.86 5.33 -17.26
C GLN A 249 8.93 6.72 -17.87
N VAL A 250 8.48 7.74 -17.13
CA VAL A 250 8.59 9.15 -17.54
C VAL A 250 10.05 9.55 -17.72
N ARG A 251 10.93 9.16 -16.81
CA ARG A 251 12.37 9.40 -16.94
C ARG A 251 12.93 8.74 -18.20
N GLN A 252 12.56 7.49 -18.47
CA GLN A 252 12.99 6.78 -19.67
C GLN A 252 12.47 7.46 -20.94
N LEU A 253 11.22 7.90 -20.96
CA LEU A 253 10.61 8.62 -22.08
C LEU A 253 11.37 9.92 -22.40
N LEU A 254 11.64 10.74 -21.38
CA LEU A 254 12.44 11.95 -21.55
C LEU A 254 13.88 11.65 -21.99
N ALA A 255 14.49 10.57 -21.49
CA ALA A 255 15.83 10.15 -21.86
C ALA A 255 15.94 9.80 -23.34
N THR A 256 14.92 9.15 -23.92
CA THR A 256 14.91 8.82 -25.36
C THR A 256 14.95 10.07 -26.25
N LEU A 257 14.39 11.20 -25.81
CA LEU A 257 14.40 12.45 -26.57
C LEU A 257 15.77 13.10 -26.64
N VAL A 258 16.61 12.91 -25.63
CA VAL A 258 17.92 13.58 -25.50
C VAL A 258 19.11 12.67 -25.81
N THR A 259 18.87 11.35 -25.90
CA THR A 259 19.94 10.39 -26.21
C THR A 259 20.15 10.33 -27.72
N ALA A 260 21.39 10.49 -28.15
CA ALA A 260 21.72 10.31 -29.56
C ALA A 260 21.66 8.83 -29.94
N ASN A 261 21.05 8.54 -31.09
CA ASN A 261 21.07 7.24 -31.71
C ASN A 261 22.51 6.87 -32.12
N GLY A 262 22.74 5.61 -32.49
CA GLY A 262 24.05 5.13 -32.92
C GLY A 262 24.62 5.83 -34.19
N ASP A 263 23.77 6.49 -34.95
CA ASP A 263 24.11 7.30 -36.14
C ASP A 263 24.35 8.79 -35.83
N GLY A 264 24.27 9.18 -34.56
CA GLY A 264 24.42 10.58 -34.11
C GLY A 264 23.15 11.43 -34.26
N SER A 265 22.05 10.86 -34.75
CA SER A 265 20.74 11.54 -34.80
C SER A 265 20.07 11.50 -33.44
N PHE A 266 19.09 12.39 -33.22
CA PHE A 266 18.24 12.39 -32.03
C PHE A 266 16.80 12.03 -32.42
N ALA A 267 16.09 11.35 -31.55
CA ALA A 267 14.67 11.09 -31.72
C ALA A 267 13.85 12.39 -31.80
N GLU A 268 14.24 13.41 -31.00
CA GLU A 268 13.65 14.74 -31.07
C GLU A 268 14.52 15.65 -31.95
N THR A 269 13.92 16.26 -32.96
CA THR A 269 14.64 17.13 -33.91
C THR A 269 14.83 18.57 -33.42
N ASP A 270 13.87 19.10 -32.63
CA ASP A 270 13.94 20.48 -32.12
C ASP A 270 14.90 20.56 -30.92
N ALA A 271 15.94 21.41 -31.07
CA ALA A 271 16.94 21.61 -30.02
C ALA A 271 16.35 22.18 -28.71
N ARG A 272 15.32 23.04 -28.81
CA ARG A 272 14.68 23.66 -27.64
C ARG A 272 13.90 22.60 -26.82
N VAL A 273 13.26 21.66 -27.51
CA VAL A 273 12.56 20.53 -26.84
C VAL A 273 13.57 19.62 -26.16
N ARG A 274 14.70 19.32 -26.82
CA ARG A 274 15.79 18.54 -26.20
C ARG A 274 16.37 19.22 -24.96
N GLU A 275 16.58 20.54 -25.03
CA GLU A 275 17.05 21.31 -23.87
C GLU A 275 16.07 21.30 -22.71
N ALA A 276 14.76 21.47 -22.98
CA ALA A 276 13.71 21.36 -21.96
C ALA A 276 13.63 19.95 -21.37
N ALA A 277 13.72 18.91 -22.20
CA ALA A 277 13.74 17.52 -21.74
C ALA A 277 14.99 17.21 -20.89
N GLN A 278 16.17 17.74 -21.29
CA GLN A 278 17.41 17.60 -20.52
C GLN A 278 17.32 18.30 -19.16
N ALA A 279 16.76 19.51 -19.12
CA ALA A 279 16.52 20.23 -17.86
C ALA A 279 15.59 19.43 -16.94
N SER A 280 14.48 18.93 -17.47
CA SER A 280 13.53 18.09 -16.75
C SER A 280 14.17 16.80 -16.22
N LEU A 281 15.00 16.13 -17.02
CA LEU A 281 15.78 14.97 -16.59
C LEU A 281 16.75 15.31 -15.45
N ASN A 282 17.41 16.45 -15.53
CA ASN A 282 18.33 16.88 -14.47
C ASN A 282 17.59 17.11 -13.16
N ASP A 283 16.39 17.70 -13.21
CA ASP A 283 15.54 17.92 -12.03
C ASP A 283 15.06 16.60 -11.43
N ILE A 284 14.56 15.67 -12.26
CA ILE A 284 14.16 14.33 -11.83
C ILE A 284 15.35 13.60 -11.21
N ASN A 285 16.50 13.56 -11.87
CA ASN A 285 17.69 12.88 -11.38
C ASN A 285 18.25 13.52 -10.09
N ALA A 286 18.13 14.84 -9.93
CA ALA A 286 18.51 15.51 -8.69
C ALA A 286 17.61 15.11 -7.51
N ARG A 287 16.28 15.01 -7.74
CA ARG A 287 15.34 14.51 -6.73
C ARG A 287 15.59 13.04 -6.41
N LEU A 288 15.70 12.18 -7.42
CA LEU A 288 15.96 10.76 -7.22
C LEU A 288 17.26 10.51 -6.47
N ARG A 289 18.36 11.19 -6.80
CA ARG A 289 19.63 11.11 -6.04
C ARG A 289 19.46 11.50 -4.58
N LYS A 290 18.64 12.52 -4.30
CA LYS A 290 18.32 12.90 -2.92
C LYS A 290 17.56 11.79 -2.19
N TYR A 291 16.59 11.16 -2.84
CA TYR A 291 15.84 10.02 -2.26
C TYR A 291 16.74 8.78 -2.10
N GLU A 292 17.59 8.47 -3.07
CA GLU A 292 18.56 7.38 -2.98
C GLU A 292 19.55 7.60 -1.82
N PHE A 293 20.04 8.83 -1.64
CA PHE A 293 20.90 9.18 -0.52
C PHE A 293 20.17 9.01 0.82
N MET A 294 18.94 9.48 0.93
CA MET A 294 18.12 9.31 2.14
C MET A 294 17.85 7.83 2.44
N SER A 295 17.54 7.04 1.41
CA SER A 295 17.36 5.59 1.53
C SER A 295 18.63 4.88 2.00
N SER A 296 19.77 5.23 1.40
CA SER A 296 21.07 4.67 1.78
C SER A 296 21.46 5.05 3.19
N LEU A 297 21.25 6.29 3.60
CA LEU A 297 21.49 6.77 4.96
C LEU A 297 20.62 6.01 5.97
N PHE A 298 19.32 5.86 5.69
CA PHE A 298 18.42 5.11 6.54
C PHE A 298 18.80 3.62 6.64
N SER A 299 19.17 3.02 5.50
CA SER A 299 19.65 1.64 5.46
C SER A 299 20.94 1.46 6.25
N GLY A 300 21.85 2.43 6.15
CA GLY A 300 23.09 2.45 6.93
C GLY A 300 22.85 2.58 8.43
N ILE A 301 21.92 3.46 8.86
CA ILE A 301 21.52 3.60 10.27
C ILE A 301 20.90 2.29 10.79
N SER A 302 20.06 1.65 9.99
CA SER A 302 19.45 0.37 10.36
C SER A 302 20.50 -0.73 10.56
N LEU A 303 21.41 -0.88 9.60
CA LEU A 303 22.51 -1.86 9.71
C LEU A 303 23.44 -1.52 10.87
N GLY A 304 23.82 -0.23 11.01
CA GLY A 304 24.61 0.25 12.13
C GLY A 304 23.97 0.00 13.50
N SER A 305 22.63 0.01 13.58
CA SER A 305 21.92 -0.33 14.83
C SER A 305 22.07 -1.81 15.20
N ILE A 306 22.15 -2.71 14.24
CA ILE A 306 22.40 -4.14 14.48
C ILE A 306 23.86 -4.33 14.89
N LEU A 307 24.80 -3.71 14.17
CA LEU A 307 26.23 -3.75 14.53
C LEU A 307 26.47 -3.15 15.91
N LEU A 308 25.71 -2.12 16.30
CA LEU A 308 25.75 -1.57 17.65
C LEU A 308 25.38 -2.61 18.73
N LEU A 309 24.38 -3.49 18.46
CA LEU A 309 24.05 -4.58 19.39
C LEU A 309 25.18 -5.61 19.48
N ALA A 310 25.78 -5.96 18.37
CA ALA A 310 26.94 -6.84 18.34
C ALA A 310 28.12 -6.22 19.09
N ALA A 311 28.47 -4.99 18.75
CA ALA A 311 29.54 -4.24 19.43
C ALA A 311 29.28 -4.04 20.93
N LEU A 312 28.01 -3.81 21.33
CA LEU A 312 27.63 -3.71 22.74
C LEU A 312 27.89 -5.02 23.50
N GLY A 313 27.52 -6.16 22.90
CA GLY A 313 27.83 -7.48 23.45
C GLY A 313 29.33 -7.71 23.61
N LEU A 314 30.10 -7.32 22.58
CA LEU A 314 31.57 -7.40 22.62
C LEU A 314 32.17 -6.43 23.66
N ALA A 315 31.65 -5.20 23.74
CA ALA A 315 32.08 -4.21 24.73
C ALA A 315 31.84 -4.67 26.18
N ILE A 316 30.76 -5.43 26.42
CA ILE A 316 30.51 -6.05 27.72
C ILE A 316 31.56 -7.12 28.03
N THR A 317 31.83 -8.03 27.10
CA THR A 317 32.78 -9.14 27.35
C THR A 317 34.21 -8.65 27.39
N TYR A 318 34.65 -7.88 26.40
CA TYR A 318 36.02 -7.35 26.36
C TYR A 318 36.25 -6.22 27.38
N GLY A 319 35.34 -5.25 27.44
CA GLY A 319 35.50 -4.09 28.28
C GLY A 319 35.44 -4.38 29.79
N LEU A 320 34.64 -5.37 30.18
CA LEU A 320 34.48 -5.72 31.61
C LEU A 320 35.36 -6.88 32.05
N MET A 321 35.70 -7.82 31.17
CA MET A 321 36.46 -9.02 31.53
C MET A 321 37.86 -9.04 30.90
N GLY A 322 38.17 -8.21 29.92
CA GLY A 322 39.44 -8.16 29.22
C GLY A 322 39.71 -9.41 28.34
N ILE A 323 38.69 -10.14 27.97
CA ILE A 323 38.76 -11.37 27.17
C ILE A 323 38.53 -11.08 25.71
N ILE A 324 39.46 -11.41 24.84
CA ILE A 324 39.28 -11.38 23.39
C ILE A 324 38.52 -12.66 22.98
N ASN A 325 37.31 -12.50 22.47
CA ASN A 325 36.44 -13.61 22.09
C ASN A 325 36.18 -13.63 20.59
N MET A 326 36.87 -14.49 19.85
CA MET A 326 36.64 -14.65 18.41
C MET A 326 35.32 -15.38 18.09
N ALA A 327 34.74 -16.09 19.05
CA ALA A 327 33.44 -16.74 18.88
C ALA A 327 32.25 -15.78 19.08
N HIS A 328 32.50 -14.47 19.25
CA HIS A 328 31.43 -13.51 19.53
C HIS A 328 30.41 -13.42 18.39
N GLY A 329 30.86 -13.46 17.13
CA GLY A 329 29.97 -13.49 15.96
C GLY A 329 29.02 -14.69 15.94
N GLU A 330 29.48 -15.84 16.48
CA GLU A 330 28.66 -17.05 16.51
C GLU A 330 27.45 -16.94 17.46
N PHE A 331 27.47 -16.01 18.42
CA PHE A 331 26.29 -15.73 19.23
C PHE A 331 25.20 -14.99 18.44
N LEU A 332 25.57 -14.15 17.46
CA LEU A 332 24.60 -13.59 16.52
C LEU A 332 23.97 -14.74 15.69
N MET A 333 24.79 -15.63 15.15
CA MET A 333 24.32 -16.79 14.41
C MET A 333 23.36 -17.65 15.26
N LEU A 334 23.72 -17.98 16.50
CA LEU A 334 22.86 -18.76 17.40
C LEU A 334 21.55 -18.04 17.71
N GLY A 335 21.58 -16.71 17.87
CA GLY A 335 20.37 -15.89 18.03
C GLY A 335 19.45 -15.97 16.83
N ALA A 336 20.02 -15.88 15.61
CA ALA A 336 19.26 -15.96 14.37
C ALA A 336 18.65 -17.37 14.17
N TYR A 337 19.42 -18.45 14.43
CA TYR A 337 18.89 -19.82 14.39
C TYR A 337 17.83 -20.09 15.49
N SER A 338 17.99 -19.48 16.65
CA SER A 338 16.95 -19.54 17.70
C SER A 338 15.64 -18.93 17.22
N THR A 339 15.71 -17.82 16.47
CA THR A 339 14.54 -17.20 15.83
C THR A 339 13.90 -18.13 14.82
N TYR A 340 14.68 -18.76 13.96
CA TYR A 340 14.21 -19.76 13.00
C TYR A 340 13.49 -20.94 13.69
N LEU A 341 14.03 -21.44 14.80
CA LEU A 341 13.40 -22.53 15.57
C LEU A 341 12.06 -22.08 16.17
N VAL A 342 12.00 -20.89 16.74
CA VAL A 342 10.75 -20.32 17.29
C VAL A 342 9.73 -20.14 16.17
N GLN A 343 10.12 -19.61 15.01
CA GLN A 343 9.25 -19.47 13.85
C GLN A 343 8.69 -20.83 13.41
N SER A 344 9.56 -21.83 13.28
CA SER A 344 9.16 -23.19 12.89
C SER A 344 8.18 -23.81 13.89
N PHE A 345 8.41 -23.57 15.18
CA PHE A 345 7.50 -24.01 16.25
C PHE A 345 6.13 -23.33 16.13
N PHE A 346 6.08 -22.00 15.93
CA PHE A 346 4.83 -21.28 15.76
C PHE A 346 4.09 -21.71 14.50
N ARG A 347 4.81 -21.97 13.40
CA ARG A 347 4.22 -22.47 12.15
C ARG A 347 3.57 -23.84 12.34
N ALA A 348 4.20 -24.74 13.11
CA ALA A 348 3.73 -26.11 13.31
C ALA A 348 2.59 -26.20 14.32
N TYR A 349 2.64 -25.44 15.43
CA TYR A 349 1.77 -25.65 16.58
C TYR A 349 0.83 -24.47 16.85
N LEU A 350 1.16 -23.25 16.42
CA LEU A 350 0.41 -22.02 16.74
C LEU A 350 0.21 -21.12 15.50
N PRO A 351 -0.35 -21.64 14.38
CA PRO A 351 -0.47 -20.87 13.14
C PRO A 351 -1.29 -19.57 13.30
N GLY A 352 -2.30 -19.56 14.17
CA GLY A 352 -3.10 -18.37 14.45
C GLY A 352 -2.37 -17.26 15.25
N ALA A 353 -1.22 -17.58 15.85
CA ALA A 353 -0.40 -16.62 16.58
C ALA A 353 0.97 -16.37 15.88
N PHE A 354 1.09 -16.74 14.61
CA PHE A 354 2.35 -16.65 13.86
C PHE A 354 2.95 -15.26 13.91
N ASP A 355 2.16 -14.20 13.83
CA ASP A 355 2.64 -12.82 13.86
C ASP A 355 3.38 -12.42 15.15
N TRP A 356 3.24 -13.19 16.23
CA TRP A 356 3.88 -12.93 17.52
C TRP A 356 5.19 -13.70 17.72
N TYR A 357 5.62 -14.54 16.75
CA TYR A 357 6.81 -15.37 16.92
C TYR A 357 8.07 -14.54 17.18
N VAL A 358 8.22 -13.37 16.53
CA VAL A 358 9.41 -12.49 16.74
C VAL A 358 9.49 -12.03 18.19
N VAL A 359 8.35 -11.64 18.79
CA VAL A 359 8.30 -11.20 20.19
C VAL A 359 8.69 -12.35 21.13
N ALA A 360 8.24 -13.57 20.85
CA ALA A 360 8.63 -14.77 21.59
C ALA A 360 10.10 -15.17 21.34
N ALA A 361 10.61 -14.93 20.13
CA ALA A 361 12.00 -15.21 19.78
C ALA A 361 13.01 -14.36 20.56
N LEU A 362 12.67 -13.12 20.93
CA LEU A 362 13.56 -12.24 21.68
C LEU A 362 14.03 -12.84 23.02
N PRO A 363 13.15 -13.22 23.96
CA PRO A 363 13.59 -13.84 25.21
C PRO A 363 14.24 -15.21 24.98
N VAL A 364 13.76 -16.01 24.02
CA VAL A 364 14.32 -17.34 23.74
C VAL A 364 15.75 -17.21 23.20
N ALA A 365 15.99 -16.36 22.21
CA ALA A 365 17.31 -16.14 21.65
C ALA A 365 18.29 -15.60 22.71
N PHE A 366 17.83 -14.63 23.52
CA PHE A 366 18.66 -14.11 24.63
C PHE A 366 19.05 -15.22 25.61
N VAL A 367 18.09 -16.04 26.07
CA VAL A 367 18.34 -17.11 27.04
C VAL A 367 19.23 -18.19 26.45
N VAL A 368 18.97 -18.64 25.22
CA VAL A 368 19.76 -19.67 24.55
C VAL A 368 21.22 -19.22 24.39
N THR A 369 21.44 -18.03 23.85
CA THR A 369 22.80 -17.51 23.62
C THR A 369 23.50 -17.18 24.93
N ALA A 370 22.79 -16.65 25.95
CA ALA A 370 23.34 -16.44 27.28
C ALA A 370 23.74 -17.76 27.94
N CYS A 371 22.91 -18.82 27.84
CA CYS A 371 23.24 -20.14 28.39
C CYS A 371 24.47 -20.75 27.71
N VAL A 372 24.56 -20.67 26.37
CA VAL A 372 25.74 -21.13 25.63
C VAL A 372 26.96 -20.32 26.03
N GLY A 373 26.85 -19.01 26.15
CA GLY A 373 27.93 -18.14 26.63
C GLY A 373 28.38 -18.50 28.04
N MET A 374 27.43 -18.65 28.98
CA MET A 374 27.77 -19.07 30.38
C MET A 374 28.41 -20.45 30.44
N ALA A 375 27.95 -21.39 29.57
CA ALA A 375 28.59 -22.71 29.49
C ALA A 375 30.03 -22.61 28.96
N LEU A 376 30.26 -21.79 27.92
CA LEU A 376 31.58 -21.54 27.37
C LEU A 376 32.53 -20.90 28.40
N GLU A 377 32.06 -19.90 29.12
CA GLU A 377 32.86 -19.28 30.19
C GLU A 377 33.25 -20.31 31.22
N ARG A 378 32.31 -21.11 31.72
CA ARG A 378 32.55 -22.07 32.78
C ARG A 378 33.46 -23.24 32.36
N THR A 379 33.36 -23.69 31.14
CA THR A 379 34.11 -24.90 30.66
C THR A 379 35.47 -24.55 30.08
N VAL A 380 35.59 -23.41 29.38
CA VAL A 380 36.76 -23.05 28.60
C VAL A 380 37.44 -21.79 29.11
N LEU A 381 36.74 -20.65 29.11
CA LEU A 381 37.37 -19.34 29.30
C LEU A 381 37.90 -19.15 30.73
N ARG A 382 37.25 -19.75 31.70
CA ARG A 382 37.67 -19.71 33.10
C ARG A 382 39.15 -20.10 33.34
N TRP A 383 39.67 -21.02 32.53
CA TRP A 383 41.06 -21.53 32.66
C TRP A 383 42.07 -20.67 31.90
N LEU A 384 41.62 -19.77 31.08
CA LEU A 384 42.40 -18.96 30.16
C LEU A 384 42.55 -17.51 30.59
N TYR A 385 42.02 -17.14 31.76
CA TYR A 385 42.13 -15.78 32.28
C TYR A 385 43.61 -15.35 32.42
N GLY A 386 43.93 -14.16 31.90
CA GLY A 386 45.27 -13.59 31.91
C GLY A 386 46.19 -14.09 30.78
N ARG A 387 45.69 -14.90 29.84
CA ARG A 387 46.45 -15.47 28.72
C ARG A 387 45.79 -15.09 27.38
N PRO A 388 45.94 -13.84 26.89
CA PRO A 388 45.17 -13.34 25.78
C PRO A 388 45.35 -14.11 24.44
N LEU A 389 46.58 -14.57 24.14
CA LEU A 389 46.83 -15.34 22.92
C LEU A 389 46.22 -16.75 22.95
N GLU A 390 46.26 -17.42 24.11
CA GLU A 390 45.65 -18.74 24.27
C GLU A 390 44.10 -18.62 24.19
N THR A 391 43.56 -17.54 24.78
CA THR A 391 42.13 -17.26 24.74
C THR A 391 41.64 -17.00 23.30
N LEU A 392 42.37 -16.20 22.53
CA LEU A 392 42.06 -15.91 21.14
C LEU A 392 42.04 -17.18 20.29
N LEU A 393 43.08 -18.01 20.39
CA LEU A 393 43.18 -19.26 19.62
C LEU A 393 42.09 -20.26 20.01
N THR A 394 41.83 -20.40 21.31
CA THR A 394 40.79 -21.30 21.80
C THR A 394 39.39 -20.85 21.40
N THR A 395 39.08 -19.55 21.49
CA THR A 395 37.76 -19.02 21.05
C THR A 395 37.58 -19.13 19.54
N TRP A 396 38.65 -19.01 18.75
CA TRP A 396 38.60 -19.31 17.32
C TRP A 396 38.23 -20.77 17.05
N GLY A 397 38.87 -21.72 17.77
CA GLY A 397 38.50 -23.14 17.69
C GLY A 397 37.04 -23.38 18.10
N VAL A 398 36.55 -22.71 19.13
CA VAL A 398 35.13 -22.78 19.54
C VAL A 398 34.20 -22.21 18.47
N SER A 399 34.58 -21.11 17.79
CA SER A 399 33.81 -20.56 16.66
C SER A 399 33.61 -21.62 15.56
N LEU A 400 34.71 -22.30 15.15
CA LEU A 400 34.64 -23.38 14.15
C LEU A 400 33.73 -24.54 14.61
N LEU A 401 33.78 -24.91 15.89
CA LEU A 401 32.91 -25.95 16.44
C LEU A 401 31.44 -25.54 16.41
N LEU A 402 31.11 -24.29 16.77
CA LEU A 402 29.76 -23.79 16.71
C LEU A 402 29.22 -23.73 15.29
N ILE A 403 30.01 -23.25 14.33
CA ILE A 403 29.65 -23.23 12.91
C ILE A 403 29.35 -24.66 12.43
N GLN A 404 30.27 -25.59 12.71
CA GLN A 404 30.10 -26.97 12.29
C GLN A 404 28.91 -27.66 12.97
N ALA A 405 28.65 -27.35 14.23
CA ALA A 405 27.44 -27.82 14.93
C ALA A 405 26.18 -27.34 14.25
N CYS A 406 26.09 -26.03 13.92
CA CYS A 406 24.94 -25.46 13.19
C CYS A 406 24.79 -26.09 11.80
N ARG A 407 25.89 -26.31 11.06
CA ARG A 407 25.85 -27.00 9.75
C ARG A 407 25.34 -28.44 9.85
N THR A 408 25.67 -29.12 10.93
CA THR A 408 25.23 -30.51 11.14
C THR A 408 23.75 -30.58 11.52
N ILE A 409 23.26 -29.61 12.30
CA ILE A 409 21.88 -29.61 12.81
C ILE A 409 20.91 -29.04 11.77
N PHE A 410 21.24 -27.91 11.13
CA PHE A 410 20.36 -27.15 10.24
C PHE A 410 20.69 -27.31 8.75
N GLY A 411 21.86 -27.91 8.44
CA GLY A 411 22.38 -27.98 7.07
C GLY A 411 23.32 -26.83 6.73
N ALA A 412 23.93 -26.92 5.55
CA ALA A 412 24.89 -25.92 5.05
C ALA A 412 24.22 -24.76 4.29
N GLN A 413 22.93 -24.88 3.99
CA GLN A 413 22.19 -23.85 3.24
C GLN A 413 21.61 -22.80 4.17
N ASN A 414 21.44 -21.59 3.63
CA ASN A 414 20.76 -20.52 4.34
C ASN A 414 19.27 -20.85 4.52
N VAL A 415 18.74 -20.57 5.69
CA VAL A 415 17.31 -20.69 6.01
C VAL A 415 16.67 -19.31 6.01
N GLU A 416 15.46 -19.24 5.51
CA GLU A 416 14.68 -18.00 5.44
C GLU A 416 13.85 -17.84 6.71
N VAL A 417 13.83 -16.61 7.23
CA VAL A 417 12.97 -16.18 8.32
C VAL A 417 11.99 -15.17 7.77
N GLU A 418 10.71 -15.54 7.73
CA GLU A 418 9.64 -14.69 7.19
C GLU A 418 9.29 -13.55 8.15
N ASN A 419 9.12 -12.36 7.63
CA ASN A 419 8.64 -11.23 8.44
C ASN A 419 7.15 -11.41 8.81
N PRO A 420 6.74 -11.13 10.06
CA PRO A 420 5.33 -11.08 10.44
C PRO A 420 4.57 -10.02 9.63
N ALA A 421 3.25 -10.16 9.52
CA ALA A 421 2.41 -9.24 8.73
C ALA A 421 2.57 -7.77 9.18
N TRP A 422 2.67 -7.51 10.47
CA TRP A 422 2.86 -6.16 11.02
C TRP A 422 4.26 -5.56 10.81
N LEU A 423 5.28 -6.40 10.50
CA LEU A 423 6.63 -5.97 10.11
C LEU A 423 6.80 -5.86 8.59
N SER A 424 5.87 -6.43 7.83
CA SER A 424 5.86 -6.44 6.37
C SER A 424 5.36 -5.09 5.83
N GLY A 425 5.88 -4.68 4.66
CA GLY A 425 5.52 -3.40 4.06
C GLY A 425 6.40 -2.24 4.52
N GLY A 426 5.94 -1.02 4.28
CA GLY A 426 6.69 0.20 4.60
C GLY A 426 5.89 1.48 4.37
N PHE A 427 6.43 2.58 4.84
CA PHE A 427 5.93 3.92 4.53
C PHE A 427 6.41 4.31 3.13
N ALA A 428 5.47 4.48 2.20
CA ALA A 428 5.78 5.12 0.92
C ALA A 428 5.89 6.63 1.14
N LEU A 429 7.09 7.17 0.96
CA LEU A 429 7.33 8.61 0.87
C LEU A 429 7.28 9.06 -0.59
N ALA A 430 7.23 10.38 -0.80
CA ALA A 430 7.32 10.96 -2.13
C ALA A 430 8.57 10.43 -2.89
N GLY A 431 8.46 10.28 -4.21
CA GLY A 431 9.57 9.83 -5.04
C GLY A 431 9.86 8.33 -5.06
N GLY A 432 8.87 7.50 -4.68
CA GLY A 432 9.04 6.05 -4.68
C GLY A 432 9.91 5.51 -3.55
N LEU A 433 10.35 6.36 -2.60
CA LEU A 433 11.08 5.94 -1.41
C LEU A 433 10.15 5.17 -0.48
N VAL A 434 10.39 3.88 -0.32
CA VAL A 434 9.70 3.04 0.67
C VAL A 434 10.64 2.79 1.84
N ILE A 435 10.25 3.22 3.04
CA ILE A 435 10.96 2.93 4.29
C ILE A 435 10.34 1.67 4.90
N PRO A 436 11.03 0.51 4.92
CA PRO A 436 10.48 -0.72 5.44
C PRO A 436 10.24 -0.64 6.95
N TYR A 437 9.08 -1.12 7.41
CA TYR A 437 8.73 -1.15 8.84
C TYR A 437 9.72 -1.94 9.69
N ASN A 438 10.22 -3.09 9.18
CA ASN A 438 11.17 -3.91 9.90
C ASN A 438 12.42 -3.13 10.31
N ARG A 439 12.96 -2.28 9.44
CA ARG A 439 14.15 -1.48 9.74
C ARG A 439 13.89 -0.40 10.79
N VAL A 440 12.71 0.24 10.78
CA VAL A 440 12.32 1.22 11.81
C VAL A 440 12.23 0.55 13.19
N VAL A 441 11.59 -0.62 13.23
CA VAL A 441 11.44 -1.39 14.46
C VAL A 441 12.80 -1.86 14.99
N ILE A 442 13.71 -2.29 14.13
CA ILE A 442 15.07 -2.70 14.51
C ILE A 442 15.85 -1.55 15.15
N ILE A 443 15.79 -0.35 14.56
CA ILE A 443 16.44 0.83 15.15
C ILE A 443 15.88 1.10 16.55
N GLY A 444 14.55 1.14 16.71
CA GLY A 444 13.89 1.32 18.01
C GLY A 444 14.26 0.22 19.02
N PHE A 445 14.30 -1.03 18.56
CA PHE A 445 14.70 -2.18 19.36
C PHE A 445 16.15 -2.08 19.84
N ALA A 446 17.08 -1.70 18.97
CA ALA A 446 18.49 -1.53 19.34
C ALA A 446 18.64 -0.47 20.44
N PHE A 447 17.95 0.67 20.34
CA PHE A 447 17.93 1.67 21.40
C PHE A 447 17.30 1.17 22.69
N ALA A 448 16.24 0.38 22.62
CA ALA A 448 15.61 -0.21 23.81
C ALA A 448 16.56 -1.19 24.53
N VAL A 449 17.28 -2.05 23.80
CA VAL A 449 18.29 -2.95 24.35
C VAL A 449 19.45 -2.17 24.95
N LEU A 450 19.96 -1.14 24.27
CA LEU A 450 21.01 -0.26 24.79
C LEU A 450 20.58 0.39 26.12
N LEU A 451 19.36 0.91 26.17
CA LEU A 451 18.79 1.49 27.39
C LEU A 451 18.65 0.45 28.51
N ALA A 452 18.16 -0.77 28.17
CA ALA A 452 18.01 -1.85 29.15
C ALA A 452 19.36 -2.27 29.73
N VAL A 453 20.39 -2.44 28.91
CA VAL A 453 21.77 -2.76 29.37
C VAL A 453 22.34 -1.60 30.20
N TRP A 454 22.17 -0.36 29.77
CA TRP A 454 22.61 0.79 30.53
C TRP A 454 21.94 0.87 31.92
N LEU A 455 20.61 0.66 32.00
CA LEU A 455 19.88 0.59 33.27
C LEU A 455 20.37 -0.56 34.15
N LEU A 456 20.59 -1.73 33.57
CA LEU A 456 21.10 -2.91 34.26
C LEU A 456 22.48 -2.62 34.88
N LEU A 457 23.40 -2.07 34.09
CA LEU A 457 24.76 -1.78 34.58
C LEU A 457 24.83 -0.61 35.54
N THR A 458 23.95 0.40 35.46
CA THR A 458 24.00 1.60 36.32
C THR A 458 23.12 1.50 37.53
N ARG A 459 21.97 0.84 37.44
CA ARG A 459 20.94 0.85 38.52
C ARG A 459 20.82 -0.45 39.30
N THR A 460 21.49 -1.55 38.92
CA THR A 460 21.37 -2.84 39.61
C THR A 460 22.61 -3.20 40.43
N ARG A 461 22.41 -4.13 41.37
CA ARG A 461 23.52 -4.69 42.18
C ARG A 461 24.53 -5.44 41.30
N MET A 462 24.09 -6.07 40.22
CA MET A 462 24.98 -6.74 39.30
C MET A 462 25.96 -5.76 38.65
N GLY A 463 25.48 -4.60 38.19
CA GLY A 463 26.35 -3.57 37.64
C GLY A 463 27.36 -3.01 38.64
N LEU A 464 26.98 -2.91 39.95
CA LEU A 464 27.93 -2.53 40.99
C LEU A 464 29.05 -3.59 41.16
N PHE A 465 28.70 -4.87 41.18
CA PHE A 465 29.67 -5.95 41.30
C PHE A 465 30.59 -6.01 40.09
N VAL A 466 30.03 -5.86 38.90
CA VAL A 466 30.80 -5.83 37.63
C VAL A 466 31.83 -4.70 37.70
N ARG A 467 31.45 -3.48 38.03
CA ARG A 467 32.38 -2.34 38.16
C ARG A 467 33.44 -2.57 39.22
N GLY A 468 33.08 -3.15 40.38
CA GLY A 468 34.02 -3.49 41.43
C GLY A 468 35.06 -4.52 40.98
N VAL A 469 34.64 -5.58 40.29
CA VAL A 469 35.54 -6.61 39.76
C VAL A 469 36.44 -6.05 38.65
N THR A 470 35.92 -5.17 37.79
CA THR A 470 36.69 -4.53 36.71
C THR A 470 37.78 -3.61 37.26
N GLN A 471 37.49 -2.85 38.33
CA GLN A 471 38.47 -1.96 38.95
C GLN A 471 39.58 -2.71 39.69
N ASN A 472 39.21 -3.63 40.55
CA ASN A 472 40.19 -4.45 41.27
C ASN A 472 39.58 -5.80 41.68
N ARG A 473 39.87 -6.83 40.89
CA ARG A 473 39.36 -8.18 41.07
C ARG A 473 39.75 -8.80 42.41
N ALA A 474 41.00 -8.60 42.85
CA ALA A 474 41.48 -9.15 44.12
C ALA A 474 40.79 -8.52 45.32
N MET A 475 40.65 -7.19 45.33
CA MET A 475 39.96 -6.46 46.39
C MET A 475 38.46 -6.81 46.41
N ALA A 476 37.79 -6.88 45.26
CA ALA A 476 36.38 -7.28 45.17
C ALA A 476 36.16 -8.69 45.77
N SER A 477 37.06 -9.63 45.51
CA SER A 477 37.03 -10.97 46.12
C SER A 477 37.19 -10.94 47.62
N CYS A 478 38.12 -10.11 48.13
CA CYS A 478 38.29 -9.91 49.59
C CYS A 478 37.05 -9.31 50.26
N CYS A 479 36.31 -8.47 49.54
CA CYS A 479 35.03 -7.91 49.99
C CYS A 479 33.84 -8.89 49.88
N GLY A 480 34.08 -10.15 49.53
CA GLY A 480 33.07 -11.20 49.47
C GLY A 480 32.28 -11.24 48.15
N VAL A 481 32.71 -10.50 47.12
CA VAL A 481 32.07 -10.58 45.79
C VAL A 481 32.44 -11.90 45.09
N PRO A 482 31.47 -12.72 44.69
CA PRO A 482 31.75 -14.00 44.01
C PRO A 482 32.18 -13.75 42.56
N THR A 483 33.45 -13.39 42.34
CA THR A 483 33.98 -12.94 41.03
C THR A 483 33.67 -13.89 39.89
N HIS A 484 33.78 -15.22 40.13
CA HIS A 484 33.48 -16.23 39.11
C HIS A 484 32.00 -16.23 38.63
N ARG A 485 31.05 -15.90 39.53
CA ARG A 485 29.63 -15.76 39.15
C ARG A 485 29.39 -14.46 38.37
N VAL A 486 30.09 -13.41 38.78
CA VAL A 486 30.01 -12.11 38.09
C VAL A 486 30.53 -12.27 36.65
N ASP A 487 31.68 -12.94 36.47
CA ASP A 487 32.24 -13.18 35.14
C ASP A 487 31.30 -14.00 34.26
N MET A 488 30.81 -15.13 34.79
CA MET A 488 29.87 -16.01 34.06
C MET A 488 28.58 -15.25 33.63
N LEU A 489 27.99 -14.45 34.55
CA LEU A 489 26.78 -13.69 34.23
C LEU A 489 27.07 -12.53 33.26
N THR A 490 28.23 -11.89 33.38
CA THR A 490 28.64 -10.82 32.45
C THR A 490 28.88 -11.35 31.07
N PHE A 491 29.57 -12.51 30.94
CA PHE A 491 29.77 -13.16 29.65
C PHE A 491 28.44 -13.61 29.05
N GLY A 492 27.54 -14.20 29.86
CA GLY A 492 26.19 -14.55 29.44
C GLY A 492 25.36 -13.35 28.97
N LEU A 493 25.47 -12.21 29.67
CA LEU A 493 24.82 -10.97 29.28
C LEU A 493 25.33 -10.49 27.90
N GLY A 494 26.66 -10.42 27.71
CA GLY A 494 27.26 -10.01 26.44
C GLY A 494 26.85 -10.93 25.28
N SER A 495 26.90 -12.27 25.51
CA SER A 495 26.45 -13.27 24.54
C SER A 495 24.94 -13.15 24.24
N GLY A 496 24.12 -12.90 25.28
CA GLY A 496 22.68 -12.70 25.15
C GLY A 496 22.34 -11.47 24.30
N VAL A 497 23.05 -10.36 24.52
CA VAL A 497 22.87 -9.13 23.73
C VAL A 497 23.29 -9.36 22.27
N ALA A 498 24.39 -10.09 22.02
CA ALA A 498 24.76 -10.50 20.66
C ALA A 498 23.65 -11.36 20.01
N GLY A 499 23.07 -12.31 20.77
CA GLY A 499 21.94 -13.10 20.31
C GLY A 499 20.73 -12.26 19.89
N LEU A 500 20.43 -11.20 20.61
CA LEU A 500 19.38 -10.23 20.22
C LEU A 500 19.73 -9.51 18.92
N GLY A 501 21.01 -9.19 18.69
CA GLY A 501 21.49 -8.70 17.38
C GLY A 501 21.21 -9.69 16.27
N GLY A 502 21.37 -11.00 16.52
CA GLY A 502 21.04 -12.07 15.60
C GLY A 502 19.55 -12.15 15.24
N VAL A 503 18.66 -11.92 16.24
CA VAL A 503 17.21 -11.82 15.98
C VAL A 503 16.91 -10.65 15.04
N ALA A 504 17.50 -9.48 15.28
CA ALA A 504 17.32 -8.32 14.42
C ALA A 504 17.85 -8.57 13.00
N LEU A 505 18.99 -9.26 12.90
CA LEU A 505 19.62 -9.59 11.62
C LEU A 505 18.77 -10.56 10.79
N SER A 506 18.14 -11.56 11.44
CA SER A 506 17.27 -12.54 10.77
C SER A 506 16.02 -11.90 10.13
N GLN A 507 15.64 -10.68 10.53
CA GLN A 507 14.50 -9.95 9.93
C GLN A 507 14.88 -9.13 8.69
N ILE A 508 16.18 -9.03 8.36
CA ILE A 508 16.69 -8.28 7.20
C ILE A 508 17.24 -9.21 6.14
N GLY A 509 17.80 -10.35 6.55
CA GLY A 509 18.48 -11.27 5.64
C GLY A 509 18.32 -12.73 6.03
N ASN A 510 18.76 -13.60 5.15
CA ASN A 510 18.73 -15.04 5.39
C ASN A 510 19.73 -15.44 6.47
N VAL A 511 19.37 -16.46 7.24
CA VAL A 511 20.20 -17.00 8.31
C VAL A 511 21.06 -18.14 7.77
N GLY A 512 22.36 -17.98 7.87
CA GLY A 512 23.32 -18.98 7.43
C GLY A 512 24.36 -19.32 8.51
N PRO A 513 25.05 -20.47 8.36
CA PRO A 513 26.07 -20.88 9.34
C PRO A 513 27.32 -20.00 9.34
N ASP A 514 27.54 -19.20 8.29
CA ASP A 514 28.69 -18.28 8.17
C ASP A 514 28.33 -16.83 8.58
N LEU A 515 27.10 -16.61 9.01
CA LEU A 515 26.57 -15.28 9.37
C LEU A 515 27.43 -14.61 10.45
N GLY A 516 27.87 -15.36 11.47
CA GLY A 516 28.69 -14.84 12.55
C GLY A 516 30.03 -14.28 12.08
N GLN A 517 30.71 -15.00 11.19
CA GLN A 517 31.99 -14.57 10.64
C GLN A 517 31.88 -13.31 9.78
N SER A 518 30.80 -13.16 9.03
CA SER A 518 30.59 -12.01 8.17
C SER A 518 30.44 -10.70 8.96
N TYR A 519 29.87 -10.75 10.16
CA TYR A 519 29.57 -9.55 10.94
C TYR A 519 30.55 -9.27 12.10
N ILE A 520 31.41 -10.23 12.48
CA ILE A 520 32.37 -10.00 13.57
C ILE A 520 33.46 -9.00 13.18
N VAL A 521 33.80 -8.93 11.89
CA VAL A 521 34.82 -8.01 11.37
C VAL A 521 34.33 -6.57 11.41
N ASP A 522 33.00 -6.37 11.24
CA ASP A 522 32.36 -5.06 11.20
C ASP A 522 31.93 -4.55 12.60
N SER A 523 31.88 -5.44 13.60
CA SER A 523 31.50 -5.11 14.99
C SER A 523 32.71 -4.85 15.88
#